data_35b3d3d79d2ef5c7f415880a282fd60f
#
_entry.id   35b3d3d79d2ef5c7f415880a282fd60f
#
_cell.length_a   1.000
_cell.length_b   1.000
_cell.length_c   1.000
_cell.angle_alpha   90.00
_cell.angle_beta   90.00
_cell.angle_gamma   90.00
#
_symmetry.space_group_name_H-M   'P 1'
#
loop_
_entity.id
_entity.type
_entity.pdbx_description
1 polymer ?
#
loop_
_entity_poly.entity_id
_entity_poly.type
_entity_poly.pdbx_seq_one_letter_code
_entity_poly.pdbx_strand_id
1 'polypeptide(L)'
;MILRPFLYGPTSCASYLFGCTTHGRLAVVDPHEDLTDAYLAASREIGSPIDAVFETHVQADHVSGLPALVEAGATAYLPAGAGVEFVHVALADGERVELGNTIVTALATPGHAPAHAAYVVADLRRGDEEPWVVFTGDSLLVGDVGRPDLHAGGQPEPLARTLHGSLRRLLELPDGVLVLPSHYGGSVCGRSLSSNPFSTIGFERRHNRALALDEEAFVVESLRELPPPPADQEAIVAANRAGRTPAAA
;
A
#
# COMPACT_ATOMS: atom_id res chain seq x y z
N MET A 1 8.19 13.27 -12.42
CA MET A 1 7.56 11.95 -12.17
C MET A 1 6.19 11.89 -12.84
N ILE A 2 5.80 10.75 -13.42
CA ILE A 2 4.40 10.46 -13.77
C ILE A 2 3.75 9.74 -12.58
N LEU A 3 2.44 9.92 -12.43
CA LEU A 3 1.61 9.21 -11.46
C LEU A 3 0.23 8.96 -12.09
N ARG A 4 -0.18 7.68 -12.16
CA ARG A 4 -1.45 7.26 -12.75
C ARG A 4 -2.15 6.27 -11.80
N PRO A 5 -3.28 6.63 -11.19
CA PRO A 5 -4.07 5.71 -10.37
C PRO A 5 -4.84 4.71 -11.25
N PHE A 6 -5.03 3.51 -10.73
CA PHE A 6 -5.88 2.46 -11.26
C PHE A 6 -6.83 2.03 -10.15
N LEU A 7 -8.12 2.23 -10.36
CA LEU A 7 -9.16 1.95 -9.38
C LEU A 7 -9.95 0.71 -9.81
N TYR A 8 -10.03 -0.27 -8.93
CA TYR A 8 -10.80 -1.50 -9.14
C TYR A 8 -12.09 -1.45 -8.30
N GLY A 9 -13.21 -1.13 -8.96
CA GLY A 9 -14.50 -0.89 -8.31
C GLY A 9 -15.07 -2.07 -7.53
N PRO A 10 -14.97 -3.34 -7.99
CA PRO A 10 -15.58 -4.48 -7.31
C PRO A 10 -15.14 -4.69 -5.86
N THR A 11 -13.86 -4.45 -5.55
CA THR A 11 -13.30 -4.57 -4.19
C THR A 11 -12.84 -3.24 -3.61
N SER A 12 -13.01 -2.14 -4.38
CA SER A 12 -12.54 -0.79 -4.00
C SER A 12 -11.03 -0.71 -3.73
N CYS A 13 -10.26 -1.50 -4.48
CA CYS A 13 -8.79 -1.44 -4.45
C CYS A 13 -8.27 -0.29 -5.32
N ALA A 14 -7.18 0.31 -4.90
CA ALA A 14 -6.44 1.32 -5.63
C ALA A 14 -4.98 0.91 -5.76
N SER A 15 -4.47 0.97 -6.96
CA SER A 15 -3.06 0.74 -7.28
C SER A 15 -2.52 1.89 -8.12
N TYR A 16 -1.21 2.04 -8.18
CA TYR A 16 -0.61 3.24 -8.76
C TYR A 16 0.59 2.88 -9.63
N LEU A 17 0.53 3.29 -10.92
CA LEU A 17 1.71 3.32 -11.77
C LEU A 17 2.37 4.68 -11.65
N PHE A 18 3.66 4.70 -11.36
CA PHE A 18 4.43 5.92 -11.21
C PHE A 18 5.88 5.74 -11.69
N GLY A 19 6.65 6.82 -11.78
CA GLY A 19 8.08 6.74 -12.07
C GLY A 19 8.62 7.87 -12.91
N CYS A 20 9.84 7.67 -13.42
CA CYS A 20 10.61 8.67 -14.15
C CYS A 20 10.60 8.38 -15.65
N THR A 21 9.77 9.08 -16.42
CA THR A 21 9.72 8.93 -17.89
C THR A 21 10.99 9.44 -18.58
N THR A 22 11.74 10.37 -17.96
CA THR A 22 13.03 10.84 -18.52
C THR A 22 14.08 9.75 -18.59
N HIS A 23 14.07 8.80 -17.63
CA HIS A 23 15.00 7.67 -17.58
C HIS A 23 14.33 6.35 -17.99
N GLY A 24 13.07 6.39 -18.43
CA GLY A 24 12.33 5.20 -18.83
C GLY A 24 12.14 4.18 -17.70
N ARG A 25 11.89 4.63 -16.47
CA ARG A 25 11.78 3.79 -15.27
C ARG A 25 10.41 3.95 -14.63
N LEU A 26 9.57 2.90 -14.73
CA LEU A 26 8.24 2.88 -14.09
C LEU A 26 8.17 1.82 -13.00
N ALA A 27 7.25 2.05 -12.07
CA ALA A 27 6.88 1.11 -11.03
C ALA A 27 5.37 1.03 -10.85
N VAL A 28 4.89 -0.07 -10.26
CA VAL A 28 3.51 -0.21 -9.79
C VAL A 28 3.53 -0.51 -8.29
N VAL A 29 2.61 0.11 -7.53
CA VAL A 29 2.37 -0.19 -6.11
C VAL A 29 1.03 -0.90 -5.96
N ASP A 30 1.00 -1.97 -5.15
CA ASP A 30 -0.16 -2.79 -4.81
C ASP A 30 -1.00 -3.20 -6.04
N PRO A 31 -0.39 -3.90 -7.02
CA PRO A 31 -1.07 -4.26 -8.24
C PRO A 31 -2.17 -5.28 -7.99
N HIS A 32 -3.37 -5.05 -8.55
CA HIS A 32 -4.44 -6.02 -8.61
C HIS A 32 -4.27 -6.93 -9.83
N GLU A 33 -4.51 -8.25 -9.69
CA GLU A 33 -4.36 -9.24 -10.78
C GLU A 33 -5.19 -8.86 -12.02
N ASP A 34 -6.46 -8.51 -11.84
CA ASP A 34 -7.37 -8.15 -12.93
C ASP A 34 -6.99 -6.86 -13.68
N LEU A 35 -6.07 -6.07 -13.15
CA LEU A 35 -5.58 -4.83 -13.77
C LEU A 35 -4.22 -4.99 -14.44
N THR A 36 -3.63 -6.19 -14.46
CA THR A 36 -2.29 -6.42 -15.00
C THR A 36 -2.17 -5.96 -16.46
N ASP A 37 -3.12 -6.31 -17.31
CA ASP A 37 -3.14 -5.88 -18.71
C ASP A 37 -3.21 -4.36 -18.85
N ALA A 38 -3.92 -3.68 -17.94
CA ALA A 38 -4.03 -2.23 -17.94
C ALA A 38 -2.71 -1.55 -17.57
N TYR A 39 -1.95 -2.08 -16.59
CA TYR A 39 -0.62 -1.57 -16.27
C TYR A 39 0.34 -1.73 -17.45
N LEU A 40 0.36 -2.91 -18.07
CA LEU A 40 1.21 -3.18 -19.22
C LEU A 40 0.83 -2.33 -20.45
N ALA A 41 -0.47 -2.08 -20.66
CA ALA A 41 -0.93 -1.17 -21.69
C ALA A 41 -0.47 0.28 -21.44
N ALA A 42 -0.58 0.75 -20.20
CA ALA A 42 -0.11 2.09 -19.81
C ALA A 42 1.42 2.23 -19.97
N SER A 43 2.18 1.19 -19.62
CA SER A 43 3.64 1.14 -19.84
C SER A 43 3.99 1.30 -21.31
N ARG A 44 3.31 0.57 -22.20
CA ARG A 44 3.49 0.71 -23.66
C ARG A 44 3.11 2.08 -24.18
N GLU A 45 1.99 2.65 -23.72
CA GLU A 45 1.54 4.00 -24.08
C GLU A 45 2.57 5.08 -23.68
N ILE A 46 3.15 4.93 -22.47
CA ILE A 46 4.19 5.85 -21.96
C ILE A 46 5.53 5.62 -22.68
N GLY A 47 5.75 4.44 -23.23
CA GLY A 47 7.02 4.05 -23.89
C GLY A 47 8.15 3.78 -22.89
N SER A 48 7.81 3.32 -21.68
CA SER A 48 8.78 3.01 -20.61
C SER A 48 8.39 1.69 -19.92
N PRO A 49 9.35 0.78 -19.67
CA PRO A 49 9.06 -0.48 -19.00
C PRO A 49 8.67 -0.27 -17.52
N ILE A 50 7.93 -1.24 -16.96
CA ILE A 50 7.73 -1.38 -15.52
C ILE A 50 8.94 -2.16 -14.99
N ASP A 51 9.86 -1.47 -14.30
CA ASP A 51 11.09 -2.05 -13.76
C ASP A 51 10.94 -2.57 -12.32
N ALA A 52 9.95 -2.04 -11.61
CA ALA A 52 9.72 -2.35 -10.20
C ALA A 52 8.24 -2.56 -9.91
N VAL A 53 7.97 -3.46 -8.98
CA VAL A 53 6.66 -3.65 -8.39
C VAL A 53 6.81 -3.67 -6.87
N PHE A 54 6.03 -2.86 -6.19
CA PHE A 54 6.06 -2.72 -4.73
C PHE A 54 4.76 -3.25 -4.15
N GLU A 55 4.85 -4.07 -3.11
CA GLU A 55 3.72 -4.39 -2.24
C GLU A 55 3.91 -3.69 -0.91
N THR A 56 2.89 -3.00 -0.43
CA THR A 56 2.90 -2.41 0.91
C THR A 56 2.80 -3.48 1.98
N HIS A 57 2.12 -4.58 1.69
CA HIS A 57 1.95 -5.74 2.56
C HIS A 57 1.47 -6.96 1.73
N VAL A 58 1.40 -8.13 2.34
CA VAL A 58 0.72 -9.29 1.72
C VAL A 58 -0.78 -9.05 1.80
N GLN A 59 -1.41 -8.85 0.64
CA GLN A 59 -2.84 -8.55 0.52
C GLN A 59 -3.70 -9.71 1.03
N ALA A 60 -4.83 -9.41 1.67
CA ALA A 60 -5.72 -10.38 2.30
C ALA A 60 -7.13 -10.43 1.67
N ASP A 61 -7.42 -9.54 0.72
CA ASP A 61 -8.73 -9.34 0.13
C ASP A 61 -8.75 -9.40 -1.40
N HIS A 62 -7.57 -9.40 -2.03
CA HIS A 62 -7.43 -9.60 -3.47
C HIS A 62 -6.12 -10.32 -3.84
N VAL A 63 -6.10 -10.94 -5.00
CA VAL A 63 -4.91 -11.54 -5.57
C VAL A 63 -4.05 -10.46 -6.23
N SER A 64 -2.76 -10.46 -5.90
CA SER A 64 -1.82 -9.49 -6.45
C SER A 64 -1.46 -9.78 -7.90
N GLY A 65 -1.35 -8.71 -8.70
CA GLY A 65 -0.78 -8.74 -10.04
C GLY A 65 0.76 -8.80 -10.08
N LEU A 66 1.43 -8.83 -8.91
CA LEU A 66 2.89 -8.84 -8.81
C LEU A 66 3.53 -9.98 -9.61
N PRO A 67 3.05 -11.25 -9.54
CA PRO A 67 3.70 -12.34 -10.29
C PRO A 67 3.77 -12.08 -11.80
N ALA A 68 2.70 -11.58 -12.39
CA ALA A 68 2.65 -11.29 -13.81
C ALA A 68 3.55 -10.11 -14.21
N LEU A 69 3.68 -9.10 -13.35
CA LEU A 69 4.61 -7.99 -13.58
C LEU A 69 6.07 -8.42 -13.43
N VAL A 70 6.38 -9.35 -12.52
CA VAL A 70 7.72 -9.97 -12.41
C VAL A 70 8.04 -10.82 -13.64
N GLU A 71 7.09 -11.60 -14.14
CA GLU A 71 7.25 -12.35 -15.40
C GLU A 71 7.50 -11.41 -16.59
N ALA A 72 6.90 -10.21 -16.58
CA ALA A 72 7.14 -9.17 -17.57
C ALA A 72 8.49 -8.43 -17.39
N GLY A 73 9.29 -8.75 -16.36
CA GLY A 73 10.63 -8.23 -16.14
C GLY A 73 10.80 -7.27 -14.98
N ALA A 74 9.76 -7.01 -14.19
CA ALA A 74 9.87 -6.15 -13.01
C ALA A 74 10.58 -6.84 -11.83
N THR A 75 11.28 -6.06 -11.02
CA THR A 75 11.82 -6.51 -9.74
C THR A 75 10.77 -6.33 -8.64
N ALA A 76 10.50 -7.38 -7.86
CA ALA A 76 9.60 -7.34 -6.72
C ALA A 76 10.27 -6.72 -5.49
N TYR A 77 9.61 -5.76 -4.85
CA TYR A 77 10.01 -5.12 -3.60
C TYR A 77 8.90 -5.28 -2.56
N LEU A 78 9.23 -5.84 -1.40
CA LEU A 78 8.29 -6.05 -0.30
C LEU A 78 8.89 -5.58 1.03
N PRO A 79 8.06 -5.30 2.06
CA PRO A 79 8.55 -5.02 3.40
C PRO A 79 9.39 -6.19 3.93
N ALA A 80 10.45 -5.88 4.65
CA ALA A 80 11.21 -6.89 5.36
C ALA A 80 10.29 -7.70 6.30
N GLY A 81 10.39 -9.02 6.25
CA GLY A 81 9.54 -9.92 7.03
C GLY A 81 8.18 -10.25 6.41
N ALA A 82 7.94 -9.93 5.15
CA ALA A 82 6.68 -10.25 4.45
C ALA A 82 6.35 -11.76 4.41
N GLY A 83 7.35 -12.63 4.54
CA GLY A 83 7.15 -14.08 4.63
C GLY A 83 6.61 -14.71 3.34
N VAL A 84 7.10 -14.22 2.19
CA VAL A 84 6.77 -14.75 0.88
C VAL A 84 7.78 -15.80 0.41
N GLU A 85 7.39 -16.67 -0.51
CA GLU A 85 8.15 -17.84 -0.96
C GLU A 85 8.89 -17.61 -2.29
N PHE A 86 8.74 -16.45 -2.90
CA PHE A 86 9.37 -16.10 -4.18
C PHE A 86 10.52 -15.10 -4.01
N VAL A 87 11.33 -14.97 -5.06
CA VAL A 87 12.47 -14.04 -5.08
C VAL A 87 11.99 -12.59 -5.08
N HIS A 88 12.44 -11.83 -4.12
CA HIS A 88 12.13 -10.40 -3.97
C HIS A 88 13.27 -9.66 -3.29
N VAL A 89 13.24 -8.34 -3.34
CA VAL A 89 14.08 -7.45 -2.55
C VAL A 89 13.29 -7.06 -1.31
N ALA A 90 13.73 -7.50 -0.14
CA ALA A 90 13.14 -7.11 1.14
C ALA A 90 13.62 -5.70 1.51
N LEU A 91 12.70 -4.79 1.76
CA LEU A 91 13.02 -3.42 2.15
C LEU A 91 12.85 -3.24 3.65
N ALA A 92 13.94 -2.94 4.34
CA ALA A 92 13.92 -2.49 5.73
C ALA A 92 13.50 -1.01 5.83
N ASP A 93 13.22 -0.57 7.06
CA ASP A 93 12.87 0.82 7.33
C ASP A 93 13.97 1.78 6.88
N GLY A 94 13.62 2.80 6.12
CA GLY A 94 14.53 3.80 5.56
C GLY A 94 15.29 3.37 4.31
N GLU A 95 15.16 2.12 3.85
CA GLU A 95 15.81 1.69 2.61
C GLU A 95 15.18 2.36 1.38
N ARG A 96 16.02 2.55 0.35
CA ARG A 96 15.69 3.39 -0.80
C ARG A 96 15.84 2.62 -2.11
N VAL A 97 14.94 2.90 -3.04
CA VAL A 97 15.00 2.42 -4.43
C VAL A 97 14.99 3.63 -5.37
N GLU A 98 15.95 3.67 -6.28
CA GLU A 98 16.08 4.75 -7.26
C GLU A 98 15.50 4.33 -8.62
N LEU A 99 14.54 5.10 -9.10
CA LEU A 99 13.92 4.96 -10.41
C LEU A 99 14.22 6.23 -11.24
N GLY A 100 15.48 6.42 -11.62
CA GLY A 100 15.96 7.64 -12.26
C GLY A 100 15.85 8.85 -11.33
N ASN A 101 15.02 9.86 -11.68
CA ASN A 101 14.80 11.03 -10.83
C ASN A 101 13.72 10.80 -9.74
N THR A 102 13.19 9.60 -9.63
CA THR A 102 12.19 9.26 -8.61
C THR A 102 12.86 8.40 -7.55
N ILE A 103 12.77 8.81 -6.30
CA ILE A 103 13.29 8.07 -5.15
C ILE A 103 12.12 7.55 -4.35
N VAL A 104 12.14 6.25 -4.05
CA VAL A 104 11.18 5.57 -3.18
C VAL A 104 11.90 5.20 -1.89
N THR A 105 11.38 5.65 -0.75
CA THR A 105 11.90 5.31 0.58
C THR A 105 10.87 4.48 1.32
N ALA A 106 11.24 3.30 1.78
CA ALA A 106 10.38 2.45 2.60
C ALA A 106 10.27 3.04 4.01
N LEU A 107 9.06 3.23 4.48
CA LEU A 107 8.73 3.62 5.86
C LEU A 107 7.97 2.46 6.50
N ALA A 108 8.58 1.74 7.42
CA ALA A 108 7.90 0.64 8.11
C ALA A 108 6.67 1.15 8.87
N THR A 109 5.50 0.63 8.53
CA THR A 109 4.20 1.01 9.11
C THR A 109 3.37 -0.22 9.49
N PRO A 110 3.93 -1.16 10.30
CA PRO A 110 3.22 -2.36 10.72
C PRO A 110 1.98 -2.04 11.55
N GLY A 111 1.03 -2.98 11.61
CA GLY A 111 -0.16 -2.89 12.44
C GLY A 111 -1.44 -3.35 11.73
N HIS A 112 -1.71 -2.91 10.50
CA HIS A 112 -2.70 -3.58 9.64
C HIS A 112 -2.23 -4.99 9.29
N ALA A 113 -0.99 -5.12 8.87
CA ALA A 113 -0.29 -6.39 8.73
C ALA A 113 1.01 -6.36 9.56
N PRO A 114 1.53 -7.52 10.02
CA PRO A 114 2.78 -7.59 10.78
C PRO A 114 3.99 -7.03 10.00
N ALA A 115 4.07 -7.32 8.71
CA ALA A 115 5.02 -6.73 7.78
C ALA A 115 4.26 -5.80 6.82
N HIS A 116 4.40 -4.51 7.04
CA HIS A 116 3.77 -3.46 6.25
C HIS A 116 4.74 -2.28 6.12
N ALA A 117 4.81 -1.69 4.92
CA ALA A 117 5.55 -0.45 4.69
C ALA A 117 4.72 0.52 3.84
N ALA A 118 4.72 1.77 4.22
CA ALA A 118 4.37 2.85 3.33
C ALA A 118 5.60 3.21 2.46
N TYR A 119 5.36 3.68 1.23
CA TYR A 119 6.42 4.10 0.32
C TYR A 119 6.36 5.60 0.10
N VAL A 120 7.32 6.31 0.67
CA VAL A 120 7.46 7.76 0.52
C VAL A 120 8.23 8.05 -0.75
N VAL A 121 7.68 8.92 -1.60
CA VAL A 121 8.25 9.20 -2.93
C VAL A 121 8.61 10.66 -3.09
N ALA A 122 9.84 10.90 -3.54
CA ALA A 122 10.36 12.19 -3.95
C ALA A 122 10.63 12.22 -5.45
N ASP A 123 10.40 13.38 -6.07
CA ASP A 123 10.76 13.68 -7.48
C ASP A 123 11.86 14.73 -7.52
N LEU A 124 13.09 14.31 -7.75
CA LEU A 124 14.29 15.16 -7.77
C LEU A 124 14.24 16.30 -8.83
N ARG A 125 13.28 16.26 -9.73
CA ARG A 125 13.05 17.39 -10.67
C ARG A 125 12.19 18.50 -10.07
N ARG A 126 11.55 18.26 -8.93
CA ARG A 126 10.67 19.23 -8.24
C ARG A 126 11.28 19.80 -6.98
N GLY A 127 12.17 19.07 -6.33
CA GLY A 127 12.82 19.47 -5.10
C GLY A 127 13.95 18.52 -4.71
N ASP A 128 14.70 18.88 -3.69
CA ASP A 128 15.83 18.12 -3.17
C ASP A 128 15.31 17.04 -2.21
N GLU A 129 14.87 15.89 -2.73
CA GLU A 129 14.35 14.75 -1.95
C GLU A 129 13.15 15.08 -1.03
N GLU A 130 12.49 16.20 -1.26
CA GLU A 130 11.28 16.55 -0.52
C GLU A 130 10.17 15.54 -0.81
N PRO A 131 9.54 14.93 0.22
CA PRO A 131 8.43 14.01 0.04
C PRO A 131 7.27 14.68 -0.69
N TRP A 132 6.81 14.07 -1.78
CA TRP A 132 5.67 14.58 -2.53
C TRP A 132 4.45 13.67 -2.43
N VAL A 133 4.66 12.35 -2.41
CA VAL A 133 3.60 11.34 -2.36
C VAL A 133 3.98 10.29 -1.32
N VAL A 134 3.00 9.73 -0.64
CA VAL A 134 3.15 8.52 0.14
C VAL A 134 2.07 7.50 -0.24
N PHE A 135 2.50 6.32 -0.68
CA PHE A 135 1.63 5.16 -0.82
C PHE A 135 1.50 4.50 0.53
N THR A 136 0.36 4.65 1.16
CA THR A 136 0.16 4.26 2.57
C THR A 136 -0.31 2.83 2.77
N GLY A 137 -0.54 2.10 1.67
CA GLY A 137 -1.18 0.79 1.78
C GLY A 137 -2.47 0.89 2.58
N ASP A 138 -2.64 -0.02 3.50
CA ASP A 138 -3.78 -0.05 4.42
C ASP A 138 -3.43 0.44 5.84
N SER A 139 -2.32 1.15 6.04
CA SER A 139 -2.06 1.78 7.34
C SER A 139 -2.91 3.03 7.54
N LEU A 140 -2.84 3.99 6.61
CA LEU A 140 -3.63 5.22 6.62
C LEU A 140 -4.52 5.27 5.38
N LEU A 141 -5.83 5.33 5.60
CA LEU A 141 -6.87 5.43 4.57
C LEU A 141 -7.47 6.84 4.57
N VAL A 142 -8.26 7.19 3.54
CA VAL A 142 -8.91 8.50 3.50
C VAL A 142 -10.11 8.54 4.45
N GLY A 143 -9.96 9.27 5.55
CA GLY A 143 -10.97 9.42 6.60
C GLY A 143 -11.01 8.28 7.62
N ASP A 144 -10.17 7.26 7.47
CA ASP A 144 -10.10 6.10 8.36
C ASP A 144 -8.67 5.54 8.43
N VAL A 145 -8.50 4.39 9.08
CA VAL A 145 -7.25 3.62 9.18
C VAL A 145 -7.54 2.14 8.93
N GLY A 146 -6.53 1.39 8.54
CA GLY A 146 -6.67 -0.05 8.32
C GLY A 146 -7.03 -0.81 9.60
N ARG A 147 -7.75 -1.90 9.43
CA ARG A 147 -8.15 -2.78 10.53
C ARG A 147 -6.98 -3.68 10.95
N PRO A 148 -6.74 -3.88 12.27
CA PRO A 148 -5.57 -4.62 12.75
C PRO A 148 -5.80 -6.13 12.91
N ASP A 149 -6.99 -6.66 12.59
CA ASP A 149 -7.37 -8.03 12.95
C ASP A 149 -7.14 -9.08 11.84
N LEU A 150 -7.09 -8.67 10.56
CA LEU A 150 -7.00 -9.63 9.43
C LEU A 150 -5.77 -10.53 9.48
N HIS A 151 -4.65 -10.04 10.02
CA HIS A 151 -3.39 -10.77 10.12
C HIS A 151 -3.00 -11.13 11.56
N ALA A 152 -3.91 -10.93 12.53
CA ALA A 152 -3.59 -10.97 13.96
C ALA A 152 -3.52 -12.38 14.58
N GLY A 153 -3.93 -13.42 13.85
CA GLY A 153 -3.99 -14.78 14.41
C GLY A 153 -4.83 -14.89 15.70
N GLY A 154 -5.89 -14.06 15.79
CA GLY A 154 -6.78 -14.00 16.95
C GLY A 154 -6.33 -13.07 18.09
N GLN A 155 -5.24 -12.33 17.93
CA GLN A 155 -4.72 -11.36 18.90
C GLN A 155 -4.53 -9.97 18.26
N PRO A 156 -5.60 -9.22 17.96
CA PRO A 156 -5.50 -7.97 17.21
C PRO A 156 -5.01 -6.77 18.05
N GLU A 157 -5.09 -6.79 19.38
CA GLU A 157 -4.73 -5.67 20.23
C GLU A 157 -3.25 -5.24 20.10
N PRO A 158 -2.25 -6.16 20.08
CA PRO A 158 -0.86 -5.77 19.84
C PRO A 158 -0.65 -5.09 18.49
N LEU A 159 -1.34 -5.56 17.43
CA LEU A 159 -1.26 -4.93 16.11
C LEU A 159 -1.94 -3.56 16.09
N ALA A 160 -3.04 -3.37 16.81
CA ALA A 160 -3.69 -2.08 16.95
C ALA A 160 -2.76 -1.04 17.61
N ARG A 161 -2.05 -1.41 18.68
CA ARG A 161 -1.04 -0.54 19.32
C ARG A 161 0.10 -0.21 18.36
N THR A 162 0.58 -1.22 17.63
CA THR A 162 1.63 -1.03 16.63
C THR A 162 1.16 -0.09 15.52
N LEU A 163 -0.07 -0.25 15.03
CA LEU A 163 -0.66 0.64 14.01
C LEU A 163 -0.73 2.08 14.49
N HIS A 164 -1.15 2.32 15.75
CA HIS A 164 -1.16 3.66 16.32
C HIS A 164 0.22 4.32 16.25
N GLY A 165 1.30 3.60 16.62
CA GLY A 165 2.68 4.09 16.49
C GLY A 165 3.07 4.37 15.04
N SER A 166 2.70 3.50 14.10
CA SER A 166 2.96 3.66 12.67
C SER A 166 2.27 4.89 12.08
N LEU A 167 1.04 5.15 12.50
CA LEU A 167 0.29 6.35 12.09
C LEU A 167 0.96 7.63 12.60
N ARG A 168 1.50 7.65 13.82
CA ARG A 168 2.27 8.80 14.34
C ARG A 168 3.49 9.11 13.47
N ARG A 169 4.20 8.08 13.00
CA ARG A 169 5.34 8.26 12.08
C ARG A 169 4.89 8.83 10.73
N LEU A 170 3.79 8.35 10.16
CA LEU A 170 3.23 8.92 8.92
C LEU A 170 2.89 10.41 9.08
N LEU A 171 2.39 10.80 10.24
CA LEU A 171 2.07 12.19 10.55
C LEU A 171 3.29 13.09 10.75
N GLU A 172 4.51 12.58 10.77
CA GLU A 172 5.74 13.39 10.72
C GLU A 172 6.02 13.95 9.31
N LEU A 173 5.40 13.38 8.28
CA LEU A 173 5.51 13.88 6.92
C LEU A 173 4.86 15.27 6.79
N PRO A 174 5.37 16.13 5.88
CA PRO A 174 4.82 17.45 5.62
C PRO A 174 3.33 17.42 5.22
N ASP A 175 2.57 18.42 5.62
CA ASP A 175 1.12 18.54 5.39
C ASP A 175 0.71 18.42 3.92
N GLY A 176 1.58 18.86 2.99
CA GLY A 176 1.33 18.84 1.55
C GLY A 176 1.54 17.51 0.87
N VAL A 177 2.07 16.50 1.56
CA VAL A 177 2.32 15.17 0.99
C VAL A 177 0.99 14.49 0.66
N LEU A 178 0.85 14.03 -0.59
CA LEU A 178 -0.33 13.29 -1.04
C LEU A 178 -0.37 11.90 -0.40
N VAL A 179 -1.49 11.54 0.18
CA VAL A 179 -1.81 10.21 0.73
C VAL A 179 -2.52 9.40 -0.34
N LEU A 180 -1.96 8.28 -0.72
CA LEU A 180 -2.46 7.34 -1.74
C LEU A 180 -2.56 5.94 -1.12
N PRO A 181 -3.75 5.58 -0.58
CA PRO A 181 -3.97 4.27 0.06
C PRO A 181 -4.26 3.18 -0.97
N SER A 182 -4.17 1.91 -0.55
CA SER A 182 -4.54 0.76 -1.40
C SER A 182 -6.04 0.53 -1.49
N HIS A 183 -6.84 1.17 -0.62
CA HIS A 183 -8.29 1.05 -0.61
C HIS A 183 -9.02 2.38 -0.44
N TYR A 184 -10.26 2.44 -0.96
CA TYR A 184 -11.15 3.59 -0.84
C TYR A 184 -12.58 3.14 -0.46
N GLY A 185 -13.57 4.04 -0.48
CA GLY A 185 -14.92 3.75 -0.01
C GLY A 185 -15.55 2.50 -0.62
N GLY A 186 -16.06 1.61 0.24
CA GLY A 186 -16.64 0.31 -0.14
C GLY A 186 -15.76 -0.89 0.15
N SER A 187 -14.47 -0.68 0.49
CA SER A 187 -13.57 -1.76 0.91
C SER A 187 -13.91 -2.30 2.30
N VAL A 188 -13.57 -3.57 2.52
CA VAL A 188 -13.66 -4.25 3.84
C VAL A 188 -12.53 -3.85 4.79
N CYS A 189 -11.53 -3.12 4.30
CA CYS A 189 -10.33 -2.75 5.07
C CYS A 189 -10.51 -1.54 5.99
N GLY A 190 -11.64 -0.83 5.89
CA GLY A 190 -12.02 0.28 6.79
C GLY A 190 -13.53 0.39 6.96
N ARG A 191 -13.97 1.20 7.93
CA ARG A 191 -15.40 1.33 8.32
C ARG A 191 -16.04 2.63 7.81
N SER A 192 -15.25 3.68 7.73
CA SER A 192 -15.71 5.04 7.42
C SER A 192 -14.98 5.65 6.23
N LEU A 193 -14.57 4.80 5.29
CA LEU A 193 -13.79 5.22 4.13
C LEU A 193 -14.54 6.23 3.27
N SER A 194 -13.83 7.29 2.91
CA SER A 194 -14.28 8.20 1.86
C SER A 194 -14.24 7.51 0.50
N SER A 195 -15.20 7.82 -0.37
CA SER A 195 -15.12 7.42 -1.78
C SER A 195 -14.02 8.16 -2.57
N ASN A 196 -13.35 9.13 -1.95
CA ASN A 196 -12.20 9.80 -2.54
C ASN A 196 -10.96 8.90 -2.40
N PRO A 197 -10.26 8.58 -3.49
CA PRO A 197 -9.12 7.65 -3.45
C PRO A 197 -7.81 8.31 -3.02
N PHE A 198 -7.80 9.58 -2.64
CA PHE A 198 -6.60 10.30 -2.22
C PHE A 198 -6.93 11.42 -1.23
N SER A 199 -5.91 11.80 -0.45
CA SER A 199 -5.98 12.88 0.53
C SER A 199 -4.61 13.57 0.66
N THR A 200 -4.37 14.28 1.75
CA THR A 200 -3.05 14.78 2.15
C THR A 200 -2.81 14.52 3.63
N ILE A 201 -1.54 14.41 4.02
CA ILE A 201 -1.16 14.25 5.45
C ILE A 201 -1.81 15.34 6.32
N GLY A 202 -1.78 16.59 5.86
CA GLY A 202 -2.36 17.70 6.63
C GLY A 202 -3.88 17.66 6.72
N PHE A 203 -4.59 17.13 5.70
CA PHE A 203 -6.03 16.95 5.78
C PHE A 203 -6.40 15.83 6.74
N GLU A 204 -5.75 14.67 6.62
CA GLU A 204 -5.98 13.52 7.51
C GLU A 204 -5.65 13.88 8.97
N ARG A 205 -4.53 14.56 9.23
CA ARG A 205 -4.15 15.03 10.58
C ARG A 205 -5.26 15.83 11.26
N ARG A 206 -6.02 16.63 10.50
CA ARG A 206 -7.09 17.51 11.04
C ARG A 206 -8.47 16.87 11.10
N HIS A 207 -8.76 15.94 10.18
CA HIS A 207 -10.13 15.50 9.94
C HIS A 207 -10.36 14.00 10.15
N ASN A 208 -9.31 13.18 10.15
CA ASN A 208 -9.41 11.76 10.43
C ASN A 208 -9.52 11.54 11.96
N ARG A 209 -10.69 11.07 12.40
CA ARG A 209 -11.00 10.91 13.83
C ARG A 209 -10.09 9.92 14.53
N ALA A 210 -9.68 8.85 13.85
CA ALA A 210 -8.81 7.83 14.43
C ALA A 210 -7.44 8.43 14.83
N LEU A 211 -6.94 9.41 14.07
CA LEU A 211 -5.66 10.06 14.32
C LEU A 211 -5.67 11.03 15.51
N ALA A 212 -6.85 11.42 15.98
CA ALA A 212 -7.00 12.30 17.15
C ALA A 212 -7.02 11.53 18.49
N LEU A 213 -7.14 10.20 18.46
CA LEU A 213 -7.24 9.36 19.63
C LEU A 213 -5.86 9.14 20.28
N ASP A 214 -5.84 9.02 21.60
CA ASP A 214 -4.69 8.43 22.30
C ASP A 214 -4.63 6.91 22.04
N GLU A 215 -3.55 6.26 22.44
CA GLU A 215 -3.33 4.85 22.14
C GLU A 215 -4.43 3.94 22.68
N GLU A 216 -4.87 4.14 23.93
CA GLU A 216 -5.90 3.28 24.53
C GLU A 216 -7.26 3.46 23.87
N ALA A 217 -7.67 4.68 23.60
CA ALA A 217 -8.90 4.98 22.88
C ALA A 217 -8.83 4.47 21.43
N PHE A 218 -7.67 4.58 20.78
CA PHE A 218 -7.44 4.07 19.44
C PHE A 218 -7.61 2.55 19.40
N VAL A 219 -7.00 1.81 20.33
CA VAL A 219 -7.13 0.33 20.40
C VAL A 219 -8.59 -0.06 20.55
N VAL A 220 -9.31 0.53 21.49
CA VAL A 220 -10.73 0.24 21.70
C VAL A 220 -11.55 0.54 20.43
N GLU A 221 -11.33 1.68 19.80
CA GLU A 221 -12.09 2.10 18.63
C GLU A 221 -11.76 1.26 17.38
N SER A 222 -10.48 0.94 17.15
CA SER A 222 -10.05 0.16 15.98
C SER A 222 -10.52 -1.29 16.00
N LEU A 223 -10.85 -1.82 17.18
CA LEU A 223 -11.36 -3.18 17.35
C LEU A 223 -12.89 -3.26 17.48
N ARG A 224 -13.58 -2.13 17.53
CA ARG A 224 -15.02 -2.08 17.68
C ARG A 224 -15.74 -2.38 16.37
N GLU A 225 -16.75 -3.27 16.42
CA GLU A 225 -17.69 -3.51 15.29
C GLU A 225 -17.01 -3.78 13.96
N LEU A 226 -15.94 -4.57 13.95
CA LEU A 226 -15.25 -4.94 12.72
C LEU A 226 -16.16 -5.77 11.81
N PRO A 227 -16.20 -5.47 10.49
CA PRO A 227 -16.91 -6.33 9.55
C PRO A 227 -16.25 -7.72 9.50
N PRO A 228 -16.98 -8.78 9.11
CA PRO A 228 -16.37 -10.10 8.95
C PRO A 228 -15.20 -10.02 7.95
N PRO A 229 -14.15 -10.84 8.11
CA PRO A 229 -13.08 -10.92 7.12
C PRO A 229 -13.62 -11.49 5.79
N PRO A 230 -12.93 -11.25 4.66
CA PRO A 230 -13.26 -11.91 3.40
C PRO A 230 -13.34 -13.43 3.56
N ALA A 231 -14.31 -14.07 2.91
CA ALA A 231 -14.56 -15.51 3.08
C ALA A 231 -13.39 -16.38 2.61
N ASP A 232 -12.62 -15.89 1.64
CA ASP A 232 -11.48 -16.53 0.98
C ASP A 232 -10.12 -15.95 1.39
N GLN A 233 -10.09 -15.17 2.48
CA GLN A 233 -8.88 -14.48 2.98
C GLN A 233 -7.67 -15.42 3.10
N GLU A 234 -7.82 -16.59 3.70
CA GLU A 234 -6.70 -17.53 3.90
C GLU A 234 -6.14 -18.04 2.57
N ALA A 235 -7.00 -18.30 1.59
CA ALA A 235 -6.60 -18.72 0.25
C ALA A 235 -5.88 -17.60 -0.50
N ILE A 236 -6.37 -16.37 -0.41
CA ILE A 236 -5.76 -15.18 -1.01
C ILE A 236 -4.37 -14.94 -0.41
N VAL A 237 -4.24 -14.91 0.91
CA VAL A 237 -2.94 -14.73 1.60
C VAL A 237 -1.96 -15.82 1.22
N ALA A 238 -2.40 -17.09 1.15
CA ALA A 238 -1.56 -18.22 0.75
C ALA A 238 -1.08 -18.07 -0.72
N ALA A 239 -1.97 -17.68 -1.63
CA ALA A 239 -1.64 -17.44 -3.03
C ALA A 239 -0.62 -16.30 -3.19
N ASN A 240 -0.86 -15.17 -2.52
CA ASN A 240 0.02 -14.01 -2.55
C ASN A 240 1.40 -14.33 -1.95
N ARG A 241 1.48 -15.13 -0.88
CA ARG A 241 2.76 -15.59 -0.32
C ARG A 241 3.51 -16.53 -1.25
N ALA A 242 2.80 -17.40 -1.94
CA ALA A 242 3.40 -18.33 -2.90
C ALA A 242 3.78 -17.66 -4.24
N GLY A 243 3.34 -16.43 -4.49
CA GLY A 243 3.53 -15.74 -5.77
C GLY A 243 2.80 -16.43 -6.91
N ARG A 244 1.59 -16.92 -6.68
CA ARG A 244 0.79 -17.69 -7.66
C ARG A 244 -0.65 -17.19 -7.67
N THR A 245 -1.27 -17.25 -8.84
CA THR A 245 -2.73 -17.15 -8.92
C THR A 245 -3.35 -18.41 -8.29
N PRO A 246 -4.40 -18.29 -7.43
CA PRO A 246 -5.12 -19.47 -6.94
C PRO A 246 -5.59 -20.33 -8.11
N ALA A 247 -5.43 -21.66 -8.00
CA ALA A 247 -6.04 -22.55 -8.98
C ALA A 247 -7.56 -22.32 -8.95
N ALA A 248 -8.16 -22.12 -10.13
CA ALA A 248 -9.61 -22.00 -10.25
C ALA A 248 -10.28 -23.25 -9.63
N ALA A 249 -11.19 -23.02 -8.68
CA ALA A 249 -11.93 -24.07 -7.98
C ALA A 249 -12.98 -24.70 -8.89
#